data_05906350c243f204e2fb45ef826e30e5
#
_entry.id   05906350c243f204e2fb45ef826e30e5
#
_cell.length_a   1.000
_cell.length_b   1.000
_cell.length_c   1.000
_cell.angle_alpha   90.00
_cell.angle_beta   90.00
_cell.angle_gamma   90.00
#
_symmetry.space_group_name_H-M   'P 1'
#
loop_
_entity.id
_entity.type
_entity.pdbx_description
1 polymer ?
#
loop_
_entity_poly.entity_id
_entity_poly.type
_entity_poly.pdbx_seq_one_letter_code
_entity_poly.pdbx_strand_id
1 'polypeptide(L)'
;MKKYPLLFCVCLLCPLIFAGSRVSAAMDPDLKAAIRNLFSGLSDAVASEEIAVLPDGIDVVSIPGCKGLRLDPRFVRVQPHVWSESCGLMDEFTKVSMIDKNVVAAINGTFYSTQGALGQIIVDGKIPHEIRQFSSRISRCFFGIFSDGNNKKWVLGETGISSSNLLKDGFTGKSRINRPITTNDKLEGLLGGGGWIIRESRDVHMEAYNRQNFRFRKVDQDSRHTVLAMDELNRLYILVFESGANLSKISESLRGKREFSRITDAVFLDGGSSSTIVVMGKYLVAPLYLIDKARLSALFVFKLPPISHK
;
A
#
# COMPACT_ATOMS: atom_id res chain seq x y z
N MET A 1 -40.49 -4.51 -3.26
CA MET A 1 -39.99 -5.20 -2.06
C MET A 1 -39.51 -6.60 -2.40
N LYS A 2 -38.24 -6.81 -2.80
CA LYS A 2 -37.60 -8.15 -2.99
C LYS A 2 -36.10 -7.99 -3.20
N LYS A 3 -35.32 -7.52 -2.17
CA LYS A 3 -33.85 -7.37 -2.31
C LYS A 3 -33.02 -7.75 -1.05
N TYR A 4 -33.59 -8.44 -0.04
CA TYR A 4 -32.82 -8.68 1.20
C TYR A 4 -32.71 -10.12 1.74
N PRO A 5 -32.83 -11.22 0.97
CA PRO A 5 -32.56 -12.54 1.52
C PRO A 5 -31.06 -12.86 1.68
N LEU A 6 -30.16 -12.20 0.91
CA LEU A 6 -28.72 -12.51 0.95
C LEU A 6 -28.02 -11.89 2.18
N LEU A 7 -28.48 -10.73 2.62
CA LEU A 7 -27.89 -10.04 3.79
C LEU A 7 -28.15 -10.81 5.10
N PHE A 8 -29.26 -11.54 5.18
CA PHE A 8 -29.63 -12.33 6.35
C PHE A 8 -28.79 -13.61 6.52
N CYS A 9 -28.33 -14.23 5.42
CA CYS A 9 -27.43 -15.38 5.47
C CYS A 9 -26.00 -15.00 5.93
N VAL A 10 -25.51 -13.83 5.56
CA VAL A 10 -24.18 -13.36 5.97
C VAL A 10 -24.14 -13.09 7.47
N CYS A 11 -25.21 -12.58 8.06
CA CYS A 11 -25.29 -12.32 9.50
C CYS A 11 -25.34 -13.61 10.35
N LEU A 12 -25.83 -14.73 9.82
CA LEU A 12 -25.87 -16.00 10.55
C LEU A 12 -24.53 -16.76 10.52
N LEU A 13 -23.67 -16.49 9.53
CA LEU A 13 -22.32 -17.10 9.43
C LEU A 13 -21.25 -16.29 10.19
N CYS A 14 -21.54 -15.04 10.55
CA CYS A 14 -20.61 -14.15 11.26
C CYS A 14 -20.12 -14.69 12.62
N PRO A 15 -20.95 -15.31 13.49
CA PRO A 15 -20.48 -15.84 14.78
C PRO A 15 -19.51 -17.03 14.63
N LEU A 16 -19.62 -17.81 13.54
CA LEU A 16 -18.72 -18.94 13.30
C LEU A 16 -17.32 -18.50 12.85
N ILE A 17 -17.20 -17.32 12.24
CA ILE A 17 -15.91 -16.75 11.80
C ILE A 17 -15.18 -16.09 12.98
N PHE A 18 -15.91 -15.57 13.97
CA PHE A 18 -15.35 -14.93 15.17
C PHE A 18 -14.94 -15.91 16.28
N ALA A 19 -15.35 -17.17 16.20
CA ALA A 19 -14.93 -18.19 17.15
C ALA A 19 -13.45 -18.62 16.98
N GLY A 20 -12.61 -17.70 16.58
CA GLY A 20 -11.17 -17.64 16.78
C GLY A 20 -10.37 -18.83 16.24
N SER A 21 -9.12 -18.73 16.29
CA SER A 21 -7.98 -19.52 15.91
C SER A 21 -8.03 -21.08 16.08
N ARG A 22 -9.00 -21.66 16.77
CA ARG A 22 -9.12 -23.12 16.94
C ARG A 22 -10.02 -23.82 15.91
N VAL A 23 -10.98 -23.09 15.30
CA VAL A 23 -11.88 -23.67 14.27
C VAL A 23 -11.17 -23.75 12.90
N SER A 24 -10.21 -22.88 12.64
CA SER A 24 -9.49 -22.84 11.35
C SER A 24 -8.62 -24.08 11.08
N ALA A 25 -8.18 -24.80 12.11
CA ALA A 25 -7.33 -25.99 11.95
C ALA A 25 -8.10 -27.26 11.57
N ALA A 26 -9.42 -27.29 11.82
CA ALA A 26 -10.27 -28.45 11.61
C ALA A 26 -11.21 -28.31 10.39
N MET A 27 -11.16 -27.20 9.67
CA MET A 27 -12.06 -26.95 8.55
C MET A 27 -11.55 -27.64 7.29
N ASP A 28 -12.45 -28.35 6.63
CA ASP A 28 -12.19 -29.00 5.34
C ASP A 28 -11.55 -28.05 4.34
N PRO A 29 -10.46 -28.45 3.65
CA PRO A 29 -9.78 -27.63 2.65
C PRO A 29 -10.69 -27.15 1.53
N ASP A 30 -11.64 -28.00 1.07
CA ASP A 30 -12.56 -27.66 -0.01
C ASP A 30 -13.61 -26.63 0.43
N LEU A 31 -14.12 -26.77 1.66
CA LEU A 31 -15.01 -25.77 2.26
C LEU A 31 -14.28 -24.42 2.46
N LYS A 32 -13.03 -24.48 2.86
CA LYS A 32 -12.20 -23.27 3.01
C LYS A 32 -11.95 -22.59 1.67
N ALA A 33 -11.72 -23.34 0.60
CA ALA A 33 -11.57 -22.83 -0.76
C ALA A 33 -12.89 -22.23 -1.28
N ALA A 34 -14.03 -22.93 -1.07
CA ALA A 34 -15.36 -22.46 -1.47
C ALA A 34 -15.73 -21.14 -0.76
N ILE A 35 -15.48 -21.05 0.54
CA ILE A 35 -15.69 -19.80 1.32
C ILE A 35 -14.80 -18.68 0.77
N ARG A 36 -13.53 -18.94 0.49
CA ARG A 36 -12.61 -17.96 -0.09
C ARG A 36 -13.12 -17.44 -1.43
N ASN A 37 -13.53 -18.34 -2.34
CA ASN A 37 -14.06 -17.97 -3.66
C ASN A 37 -15.35 -17.15 -3.56
N LEU A 38 -16.25 -17.50 -2.64
CA LEU A 38 -17.46 -16.74 -2.39
C LEU A 38 -17.15 -15.30 -1.92
N PHE A 39 -16.24 -15.14 -0.95
CA PHE A 39 -15.88 -13.83 -0.45
C PHE A 39 -15.06 -13.01 -1.46
N SER A 40 -14.23 -13.65 -2.29
CA SER A 40 -13.54 -12.98 -3.39
C SER A 40 -14.53 -12.43 -4.41
N GLY A 41 -15.50 -13.25 -4.85
CA GLY A 41 -16.54 -12.79 -5.79
C GLY A 41 -17.39 -11.64 -5.23
N LEU A 42 -17.75 -11.69 -3.94
CA LEU A 42 -18.45 -10.58 -3.28
C LEU A 42 -17.57 -9.33 -3.16
N SER A 43 -16.29 -9.50 -2.87
CA SER A 43 -15.31 -8.41 -2.82
C SER A 43 -15.19 -7.69 -4.16
N ASP A 44 -15.11 -8.46 -5.25
CA ASP A 44 -15.03 -7.90 -6.61
C ASP A 44 -16.33 -7.20 -7.02
N ALA A 45 -17.48 -7.75 -6.63
CA ALA A 45 -18.79 -7.11 -6.86
C ALA A 45 -18.91 -5.77 -6.12
N VAL A 46 -18.40 -5.68 -4.87
CA VAL A 46 -18.38 -4.43 -4.10
C VAL A 46 -17.43 -3.41 -4.73
N ALA A 47 -16.30 -3.86 -5.30
CA ALA A 47 -15.32 -2.99 -5.96
C ALA A 47 -15.70 -2.57 -7.38
N SER A 48 -16.72 -3.21 -7.98
CA SER A 48 -17.13 -2.96 -9.38
C SER A 48 -18.03 -1.72 -9.55
N GLU A 49 -18.43 -1.05 -8.46
CA GLU A 49 -19.15 0.22 -8.60
C GLU A 49 -18.30 1.23 -9.38
N GLU A 50 -18.93 1.84 -10.40
CA GLU A 50 -18.28 2.83 -11.26
C GLU A 50 -17.73 3.98 -10.42
N ILE A 51 -16.42 4.17 -10.46
CA ILE A 51 -15.76 5.28 -9.79
C ILE A 51 -16.07 6.55 -10.59
N ALA A 52 -16.59 7.57 -9.92
CA ALA A 52 -16.83 8.90 -10.51
C ALA A 52 -15.56 9.43 -11.20
N VAL A 53 -15.73 10.41 -12.08
CA VAL A 53 -14.61 11.06 -12.78
C VAL A 53 -13.50 11.41 -11.78
N LEU A 54 -12.33 10.84 -12.00
CA LEU A 54 -11.19 11.09 -11.15
C LEU A 54 -10.61 12.49 -11.38
N PRO A 55 -10.02 13.11 -10.36
CA PRO A 55 -9.26 14.34 -10.53
C PRO A 55 -8.08 14.16 -11.50
N ASP A 56 -7.66 15.26 -12.12
CA ASP A 56 -6.47 15.29 -12.97
C ASP A 56 -5.26 14.68 -12.26
N GLY A 57 -4.44 13.95 -13.03
CA GLY A 57 -3.24 13.30 -12.54
C GLY A 57 -3.48 11.98 -11.81
N ILE A 58 -4.69 11.46 -11.80
CA ILE A 58 -5.01 10.14 -11.26
C ILE A 58 -5.65 9.29 -12.35
N ASP A 59 -5.00 8.20 -12.70
CA ASP A 59 -5.53 7.21 -13.64
C ASP A 59 -5.74 5.87 -12.94
N VAL A 60 -6.84 5.21 -13.23
CA VAL A 60 -7.03 3.81 -12.83
C VAL A 60 -6.18 2.92 -13.73
N VAL A 61 -5.43 2.03 -13.12
CA VAL A 61 -4.71 0.95 -13.79
C VAL A 61 -5.46 -0.34 -13.50
N SER A 62 -5.90 -1.02 -14.57
CA SER A 62 -6.60 -2.31 -14.44
C SER A 62 -6.11 -3.24 -15.55
N ILE A 63 -5.43 -4.30 -15.15
CA ILE A 63 -5.00 -5.40 -16.01
C ILE A 63 -5.39 -6.72 -15.34
N PRO A 64 -5.46 -7.85 -16.07
CA PRO A 64 -5.73 -9.13 -15.45
C PRO A 64 -4.81 -9.41 -14.26
N GLY A 65 -5.40 -9.65 -13.08
CA GLY A 65 -4.68 -9.94 -11.83
C GLY A 65 -4.05 -8.73 -11.13
N CYS A 66 -4.32 -7.49 -11.59
CA CYS A 66 -3.81 -6.29 -10.93
C CYS A 66 -4.73 -5.09 -11.12
N LYS A 67 -5.04 -4.40 -10.02
CA LYS A 67 -5.76 -3.12 -10.01
C LYS A 67 -4.98 -2.08 -9.20
N GLY A 68 -5.09 -0.82 -9.61
CA GLY A 68 -4.42 0.25 -8.88
C GLY A 68 -4.61 1.62 -9.47
N LEU A 69 -3.73 2.54 -9.06
CA LEU A 69 -3.72 3.94 -9.49
C LEU A 69 -2.34 4.29 -10.04
N ARG A 70 -2.31 5.15 -11.04
CA ARG A 70 -1.12 5.89 -11.49
C ARG A 70 -1.32 7.35 -11.11
N LEU A 71 -0.34 7.93 -10.42
CA LEU A 71 -0.38 9.26 -9.87
C LEU A 71 0.69 10.15 -10.50
N ASP A 72 0.30 11.35 -10.93
CA ASP A 72 1.21 12.37 -11.45
C ASP A 72 1.51 13.41 -10.37
N PRO A 73 2.79 13.60 -9.96
CA PRO A 73 3.15 14.52 -8.88
C PRO A 73 2.84 16.01 -9.17
N ARG A 74 2.55 16.37 -10.41
CA ARG A 74 2.14 17.73 -10.78
C ARG A 74 0.74 18.09 -10.33
N PHE A 75 -0.14 17.10 -10.14
CA PHE A 75 -1.56 17.29 -9.85
C PHE A 75 -1.98 16.76 -8.49
N VAL A 76 -1.16 15.89 -7.89
CA VAL A 76 -1.48 15.29 -6.61
C VAL A 76 -0.30 15.33 -5.65
N ARG A 77 -0.59 15.37 -4.36
CA ARG A 77 0.37 15.05 -3.30
C ARG A 77 0.00 13.74 -2.64
N VAL A 78 0.99 13.05 -2.12
CA VAL A 78 0.80 11.88 -1.28
C VAL A 78 1.37 12.15 0.11
N GLN A 79 0.84 11.48 1.12
CA GLN A 79 1.25 11.68 2.51
C GLN A 79 1.09 10.38 3.29
N PRO A 80 2.12 9.90 4.00
CA PRO A 80 1.95 8.87 5.00
C PRO A 80 0.98 9.34 6.08
N HIS A 81 0.14 8.45 6.55
CA HIS A 81 -0.84 8.71 7.58
C HIS A 81 -0.84 7.55 8.57
N VAL A 82 -1.02 7.86 9.84
CA VAL A 82 -1.08 6.88 10.92
C VAL A 82 -2.25 7.18 11.83
N TRP A 83 -2.76 6.14 12.48
CA TRP A 83 -3.82 6.29 13.49
C TRP A 83 -3.67 5.23 14.59
N SER A 84 -4.12 5.55 15.78
CA SER A 84 -4.04 4.69 16.97
C SER A 84 -5.27 3.82 17.18
N GLU A 85 -6.40 4.18 16.56
CA GLU A 85 -7.66 3.47 16.71
C GLU A 85 -7.69 2.18 15.91
N SER A 86 -8.39 1.18 16.42
CA SER A 86 -8.62 -0.07 15.71
C SER A 86 -9.76 0.11 14.69
N CYS A 87 -9.46 0.72 13.55
CA CYS A 87 -10.42 0.89 12.46
C CYS A 87 -9.79 0.49 11.11
N GLY A 88 -10.64 0.27 10.12
CA GLY A 88 -10.24 -0.05 8.77
C GLY A 88 -9.81 1.18 7.97
N LEU A 89 -9.31 0.93 6.76
CA LEU A 89 -8.85 2.00 5.87
C LEU A 89 -10.01 2.89 5.40
N MET A 90 -11.18 2.32 5.14
CA MET A 90 -12.37 3.07 4.71
C MET A 90 -12.86 4.02 5.80
N ASP A 91 -12.88 3.56 7.05
CA ASP A 91 -13.31 4.39 8.19
C ASP A 91 -12.35 5.56 8.36
N GLU A 92 -11.04 5.29 8.30
CA GLU A 92 -10.03 6.35 8.42
C GLU A 92 -10.07 7.31 7.23
N PHE A 93 -10.25 6.80 6.00
CA PHE A 93 -10.46 7.63 4.82
C PHE A 93 -11.66 8.57 5.02
N THR A 94 -12.75 8.07 5.55
CA THR A 94 -13.96 8.86 5.81
C THR A 94 -13.68 9.98 6.81
N LYS A 95 -13.00 9.68 7.92
CA LYS A 95 -12.60 10.69 8.93
C LYS A 95 -11.73 11.80 8.30
N VAL A 96 -10.69 11.40 7.55
CA VAL A 96 -9.79 12.36 6.89
C VAL A 96 -10.55 13.20 5.87
N SER A 97 -11.47 12.61 5.09
CA SER A 97 -12.27 13.32 4.09
C SER A 97 -13.27 14.34 4.68
N MET A 98 -13.63 14.19 5.93
CA MET A 98 -14.43 15.20 6.64
C MET A 98 -13.60 16.45 6.96
N ILE A 99 -12.30 16.30 7.19
CA ILE A 99 -11.36 17.36 7.57
C ILE A 99 -10.76 18.01 6.32
N ASP A 100 -10.25 17.20 5.37
CA ASP A 100 -9.64 17.67 4.13
C ASP A 100 -10.41 17.11 2.91
N LYS A 101 -11.18 17.97 2.26
CA LYS A 101 -11.97 17.63 1.06
C LYS A 101 -11.11 17.35 -0.19
N ASN A 102 -9.81 17.57 -0.11
CA ASN A 102 -8.89 17.27 -1.19
C ASN A 102 -8.42 15.80 -1.16
N VAL A 103 -8.67 15.04 -0.10
CA VAL A 103 -8.35 13.60 -0.09
C VAL A 103 -9.19 12.88 -1.13
N VAL A 104 -8.52 12.08 -1.97
CA VAL A 104 -9.16 11.38 -3.09
C VAL A 104 -8.92 9.88 -3.08
N ALA A 105 -7.82 9.43 -2.49
CA ALA A 105 -7.55 8.00 -2.38
C ALA A 105 -6.70 7.66 -1.15
N ALA A 106 -6.72 6.40 -0.76
CA ALA A 106 -5.84 5.83 0.25
C ALA A 106 -5.54 4.37 -0.04
N ILE A 107 -4.35 3.93 0.35
CA ILE A 107 -3.90 2.54 0.27
C ILE A 107 -3.26 2.13 1.60
N ASN A 108 -3.33 0.83 1.94
CA ASN A 108 -2.65 0.29 3.11
C ASN A 108 -1.13 0.58 3.09
N GLY A 109 -0.57 0.75 4.27
CA GLY A 109 0.83 1.15 4.46
C GLY A 109 1.78 0.01 4.76
N THR A 110 2.62 0.22 5.78
CA THR A 110 3.68 -0.69 6.17
C THR A 110 3.17 -1.94 6.88
N PHE A 111 4.02 -2.96 6.93
CA PHE A 111 3.79 -4.13 7.77
C PHE A 111 3.63 -3.73 9.24
N TYR A 112 2.78 -4.45 9.95
CA TYR A 112 2.53 -4.23 11.37
C TYR A 112 2.37 -5.54 12.14
N SER A 113 2.53 -5.44 13.45
CA SER A 113 2.25 -6.50 14.41
C SER A 113 1.36 -5.93 15.52
N THR A 114 0.94 -6.79 16.45
CA THR A 114 0.23 -6.35 17.67
C THR A 114 1.05 -5.38 18.53
N GLN A 115 2.35 -5.27 18.29
CA GLN A 115 3.27 -4.41 19.03
C GLN A 115 3.56 -3.08 18.32
N GLY A 116 3.18 -2.92 17.04
CA GLY A 116 3.42 -1.69 16.29
C GLY A 116 3.85 -1.92 14.84
N ALA A 117 4.31 -0.86 14.18
CA ALA A 117 4.77 -0.88 12.80
C ALA A 117 6.13 -1.58 12.66
N LEU A 118 6.27 -2.41 11.62
CA LEU A 118 7.51 -3.15 11.31
C LEU A 118 8.41 -2.41 10.30
N GLY A 119 8.27 -1.12 10.19
CA GLY A 119 9.06 -0.26 9.33
C GLY A 119 9.12 1.16 9.86
N GLN A 120 9.98 1.97 9.23
CA GLN A 120 10.08 3.39 9.54
C GLN A 120 8.84 4.12 9.01
N ILE A 121 8.29 5.02 9.81
CA ILE A 121 7.22 5.94 9.41
C ILE A 121 7.61 7.34 9.84
N ILE A 122 7.51 8.29 8.92
CA ILE A 122 7.68 9.72 9.16
C ILE A 122 6.48 10.42 8.51
N VAL A 123 5.84 11.30 9.25
CA VAL A 123 4.70 12.11 8.82
C VAL A 123 5.04 13.58 9.10
N ASP A 124 4.96 14.43 8.09
CA ASP A 124 5.26 15.88 8.20
C ASP A 124 6.60 16.17 8.89
N GLY A 125 7.65 15.41 8.52
CA GLY A 125 8.99 15.56 9.08
C GLY A 125 9.12 15.13 10.54
N LYS A 126 8.15 14.37 11.08
CA LYS A 126 8.13 13.93 12.48
C LYS A 126 7.91 12.43 12.58
N ILE A 127 8.41 11.85 13.65
CA ILE A 127 8.09 10.47 14.01
C ILE A 127 6.73 10.46 14.73
N PRO A 128 5.71 9.77 14.22
CA PRO A 128 4.44 9.67 14.92
C PRO A 128 4.62 9.00 16.28
N HIS A 129 4.03 9.58 17.32
CA HIS A 129 4.09 9.05 18.68
C HIS A 129 2.99 8.01 18.96
N GLU A 130 1.97 7.99 18.10
CA GLU A 130 0.81 7.10 18.20
C GLU A 130 1.18 5.64 17.95
N ILE A 131 2.27 5.42 17.22
CA ILE A 131 2.68 4.09 16.80
C ILE A 131 4.13 3.81 17.18
N ARG A 132 4.33 2.72 17.92
CA ARG A 132 5.67 2.19 18.14
C ARG A 132 6.25 1.67 16.82
N GLN A 133 7.45 2.11 16.47
CA GLN A 133 8.18 1.65 15.31
C GLN A 133 9.31 0.71 15.72
N PHE A 134 9.42 -0.40 14.99
CA PHE A 134 10.53 -1.32 15.17
C PHE A 134 11.59 -1.06 14.10
N SER A 135 12.74 -0.56 14.53
CA SER A 135 13.90 -0.51 13.66
C SER A 135 14.51 -1.91 13.54
N SER A 136 14.67 -2.38 12.33
CA SER A 136 15.41 -3.59 12.04
C SER A 136 16.86 -3.22 11.73
N ARG A 137 17.83 -4.05 12.17
CA ARG A 137 19.21 -3.97 11.67
C ARG A 137 19.31 -4.34 10.19
N ILE A 138 18.25 -4.94 9.65
CA ILE A 138 18.15 -5.35 8.26
C ILE A 138 17.57 -4.16 7.47
N SER A 139 18.24 -3.79 6.38
CA SER A 139 17.74 -2.76 5.48
C SER A 139 16.39 -3.17 4.90
N ARG A 140 15.44 -2.21 4.88
CA ARG A 140 14.11 -2.35 4.30
C ARG A 140 13.88 -1.26 3.28
N CYS A 141 13.03 -1.56 2.31
CA CYS A 141 12.60 -0.56 1.35
C CYS A 141 11.62 0.42 1.96
N PHE A 142 11.57 1.61 1.39
CA PHE A 142 10.65 2.65 1.76
C PHE A 142 10.21 3.46 0.55
N PHE A 143 9.06 4.09 0.67
CA PHE A 143 8.66 5.24 -0.12
C PHE A 143 8.92 6.50 0.70
N GLY A 144 9.60 7.49 0.11
CA GLY A 144 9.98 8.73 0.76
C GLY A 144 9.51 9.96 0.00
N ILE A 145 9.19 11.01 0.74
CA ILE A 145 8.79 12.32 0.25
C ILE A 145 9.80 13.33 0.78
N PHE A 146 10.46 14.00 -0.15
CA PHE A 146 11.43 15.05 0.14
C PHE A 146 10.96 16.38 -0.43
N SER A 147 11.35 17.49 0.19
CA SER A 147 11.10 18.83 -0.33
C SER A 147 12.36 19.68 -0.28
N ASP A 148 12.55 20.51 -1.28
CA ASP A 148 13.54 21.57 -1.35
C ASP A 148 12.87 22.97 -1.28
N GLY A 149 11.92 23.13 -0.38
CA GLY A 149 11.04 24.29 -0.26
C GLY A 149 9.72 24.06 -1.00
N ASN A 150 9.62 24.44 -2.28
CA ASN A 150 8.36 24.35 -3.03
C ASN A 150 8.21 23.05 -3.83
N ASN A 151 9.31 22.37 -4.12
CA ASN A 151 9.29 21.17 -4.94
C ASN A 151 9.30 19.92 -4.08
N LYS A 152 8.34 19.01 -4.32
CA LYS A 152 8.31 17.71 -3.68
C LYS A 152 8.85 16.65 -4.62
N LYS A 153 9.73 15.80 -4.07
CA LYS A 153 10.34 14.66 -4.77
C LYS A 153 9.86 13.38 -4.13
N TRP A 154 9.34 12.48 -4.92
CA TRP A 154 9.03 11.11 -4.49
C TRP A 154 10.19 10.19 -4.80
N VAL A 155 10.53 9.33 -3.87
CA VAL A 155 11.63 8.38 -4.03
C VAL A 155 11.24 7.00 -3.51
N LEU A 156 11.77 5.97 -4.15
CA LEU A 156 11.86 4.64 -3.59
C LEU A 156 13.30 4.41 -3.13
N GLY A 157 13.46 3.79 -1.99
CA GLY A 157 14.78 3.57 -1.44
C GLY A 157 14.83 2.41 -0.47
N GLU A 158 16.00 2.22 0.09
CA GLU A 158 16.29 1.21 1.08
C GLU A 158 17.19 1.78 2.17
N THR A 159 16.86 1.49 3.42
CA THR A 159 17.65 1.90 4.57
C THR A 159 17.55 0.92 5.74
N GLY A 160 18.64 0.77 6.47
CA GLY A 160 18.69 0.12 7.79
C GLY A 160 18.78 1.13 8.94
N ILE A 161 18.58 2.41 8.66
CA ILE A 161 18.70 3.51 9.64
C ILE A 161 17.33 3.74 10.28
N SER A 162 17.28 3.96 11.58
CA SER A 162 16.04 4.29 12.29
C SER A 162 15.48 5.65 11.86
N SER A 163 14.16 5.86 12.03
CA SER A 163 13.51 7.13 11.69
C SER A 163 14.14 8.33 12.40
N SER A 164 14.56 8.18 13.67
CA SER A 164 15.22 9.24 14.44
C SER A 164 16.57 9.64 13.85
N ASN A 165 17.37 8.66 13.45
CA ASN A 165 18.67 8.94 12.84
C ASN A 165 18.51 9.49 11.42
N LEU A 166 17.50 9.04 10.66
CA LEU A 166 17.18 9.60 9.35
C LEU A 166 16.83 11.09 9.43
N LEU A 167 16.04 11.49 10.43
CA LEU A 167 15.68 12.90 10.63
C LEU A 167 16.86 13.75 11.14
N LYS A 168 17.75 13.17 11.93
CA LYS A 168 18.90 13.86 12.49
C LYS A 168 20.07 13.96 11.51
N ASP A 169 20.45 12.83 10.93
CA ASP A 169 21.74 12.66 10.22
C ASP A 169 21.54 12.51 8.70
N GLY A 170 20.27 12.44 8.25
CA GLY A 170 19.93 12.19 6.84
C GLY A 170 20.28 10.78 6.38
N PHE A 171 20.30 10.61 5.06
CA PHE A 171 20.64 9.36 4.43
C PHE A 171 22.15 9.22 4.29
N THR A 172 22.73 8.27 4.98
CA THR A 172 24.18 7.95 4.91
C THR A 172 24.44 6.92 3.80
N GLY A 173 25.71 6.61 3.55
CA GLY A 173 26.14 5.60 2.57
C GLY A 173 25.60 4.17 2.76
N LYS A 174 24.85 3.91 3.86
CA LYS A 174 24.10 2.66 4.08
C LYS A 174 22.70 2.68 3.46
N SER A 175 22.29 3.81 2.90
CA SER A 175 20.98 3.96 2.25
C SER A 175 21.17 4.00 0.75
N ARG A 176 20.24 3.35 0.03
CA ARG A 176 20.17 3.38 -1.44
C ARG A 176 18.87 4.05 -1.83
N ILE A 177 18.92 4.99 -2.74
CA ILE A 177 17.77 5.77 -3.18
C ILE A 177 17.79 5.80 -4.69
N ASN A 178 16.63 5.60 -5.32
CA ASN A 178 16.51 5.56 -6.79
C ASN A 178 16.71 6.91 -7.47
N ARG A 179 16.73 8.00 -6.71
CA ARG A 179 16.89 9.37 -7.24
C ARG A 179 17.83 10.17 -6.36
N PRO A 180 18.59 11.09 -6.94
CA PRO A 180 19.47 11.94 -6.16
C PRO A 180 18.66 12.88 -5.25
N ILE A 181 19.04 12.91 -3.97
CA ILE A 181 18.62 13.91 -3.00
C ILE A 181 19.83 14.77 -2.65
N THR A 182 19.58 16.03 -2.44
CA THR A 182 20.61 17.03 -2.07
C THR A 182 20.55 17.31 -0.57
N THR A 183 21.54 18.01 -0.05
CA THR A 183 21.58 18.47 1.34
C THR A 183 20.45 19.45 1.68
N ASN A 184 19.84 20.08 0.69
CA ASN A 184 18.72 20.99 0.86
C ASN A 184 17.37 20.26 0.91
N ASP A 185 17.30 19.00 0.47
CA ASP A 185 16.08 18.21 0.46
C ASP A 185 15.76 17.76 1.90
N LYS A 186 14.65 18.24 2.44
CA LYS A 186 14.15 17.84 3.76
C LYS A 186 13.23 16.63 3.63
N LEU A 187 13.40 15.63 4.47
CA LEU A 187 12.52 14.47 4.55
C LEU A 187 11.22 14.86 5.24
N GLU A 188 10.13 14.90 4.49
CA GLU A 188 8.79 15.21 5.00
C GLU A 188 7.97 13.96 5.33
N GLY A 189 8.10 12.92 4.53
CA GLY A 189 7.33 11.69 4.70
C GLY A 189 8.13 10.44 4.37
N LEU A 190 7.87 9.36 5.11
CA LEU A 190 8.46 8.07 4.84
C LEU A 190 7.51 6.96 5.26
N LEU A 191 7.34 5.97 4.40
CA LEU A 191 6.59 4.76 4.65
C LEU A 191 7.46 3.56 4.29
N GLY A 192 7.98 2.88 5.30
CA GLY A 192 8.97 1.84 5.14
C GLY A 192 8.47 0.44 5.46
N GLY A 193 9.37 -0.53 5.38
CA GLY A 193 9.15 -1.92 5.79
C GLY A 193 9.04 -2.93 4.66
N GLY A 194 9.08 -2.49 3.41
CA GLY A 194 8.97 -3.36 2.23
C GLY A 194 10.27 -3.99 1.75
N GLY A 195 10.20 -4.61 0.59
CA GLY A 195 11.34 -5.20 -0.12
C GLY A 195 11.32 -4.86 -1.61
N TRP A 196 12.49 -4.94 -2.25
CA TRP A 196 12.63 -4.68 -3.68
C TRP A 196 11.98 -5.76 -4.55
N ILE A 197 11.36 -5.32 -5.65
CA ILE A 197 10.94 -6.17 -6.77
C ILE A 197 11.75 -5.80 -8.02
N ILE A 198 11.74 -4.51 -8.37
CA ILE A 198 12.47 -3.94 -9.50
C ILE A 198 13.33 -2.80 -8.98
N ARG A 199 14.55 -2.68 -9.50
CA ARG A 199 15.44 -1.54 -9.24
C ARG A 199 16.24 -1.24 -10.50
N GLU A 200 16.24 0.03 -10.92
CA GLU A 200 16.91 0.46 -12.15
C GLU A 200 16.51 -0.40 -13.36
N SER A 201 15.20 -0.66 -13.51
CA SER A 201 14.60 -1.51 -14.57
C SER A 201 15.04 -2.98 -14.53
N ARG A 202 15.75 -3.42 -13.49
CA ARG A 202 16.21 -4.80 -13.32
C ARG A 202 15.37 -5.54 -12.32
N ASP A 203 15.11 -6.80 -12.59
CA ASP A 203 14.50 -7.71 -11.64
C ASP A 203 15.48 -7.98 -10.49
N VAL A 204 15.06 -7.63 -9.27
CA VAL A 204 15.86 -7.84 -8.05
C VAL A 204 15.04 -8.47 -6.92
N HIS A 205 13.89 -9.10 -7.24
CA HIS A 205 12.99 -9.66 -6.22
C HIS A 205 13.68 -10.67 -5.29
N MET A 206 14.71 -11.36 -5.76
CA MET A 206 15.51 -12.28 -4.94
C MET A 206 16.29 -11.57 -3.82
N GLU A 207 16.57 -10.26 -3.95
CA GLU A 207 17.19 -9.51 -2.86
C GLU A 207 16.29 -9.43 -1.63
N ALA A 208 14.96 -9.39 -1.82
CA ALA A 208 14.00 -9.41 -0.73
C ALA A 208 14.15 -10.67 0.13
N TYR A 209 14.37 -11.81 -0.48
CA TYR A 209 14.58 -13.08 0.24
C TYR A 209 15.96 -13.16 0.87
N ASN A 210 17.01 -12.95 0.07
CA ASN A 210 18.39 -13.24 0.43
C ASN A 210 19.01 -12.20 1.36
N ARG A 211 18.70 -10.91 1.14
CA ARG A 211 19.33 -9.80 1.83
C ARG A 211 18.38 -9.06 2.77
N GLN A 212 17.14 -8.89 2.38
CA GLN A 212 16.15 -8.17 3.17
C GLN A 212 15.37 -9.11 4.13
N ASN A 213 15.73 -10.40 4.18
CA ASN A 213 15.20 -11.41 5.11
C ASN A 213 13.65 -11.52 5.09
N PHE A 214 13.04 -11.41 3.94
CA PHE A 214 11.67 -11.84 3.76
C PHE A 214 11.67 -13.33 3.52
N ARG A 215 11.09 -14.09 4.47
CA ARG A 215 11.03 -15.55 4.33
C ARG A 215 10.17 -15.92 3.13
N PHE A 216 10.74 -16.71 2.21
CA PHE A 216 10.13 -17.16 0.97
C PHE A 216 8.67 -17.61 1.14
N ARG A 217 8.39 -18.47 2.11
CA ARG A 217 7.02 -18.98 2.36
C ARG A 217 5.99 -17.93 2.74
N LYS A 218 6.40 -16.77 3.28
CA LYS A 218 5.46 -15.69 3.65
C LYS A 218 5.17 -14.73 2.51
N VAL A 219 6.10 -14.59 1.58
CA VAL A 219 5.98 -13.64 0.47
C VAL A 219 5.42 -14.30 -0.78
N ASP A 220 5.68 -15.61 -0.96
CA ASP A 220 5.14 -16.41 -2.08
C ASP A 220 3.84 -17.14 -1.76
N GLN A 221 3.19 -16.82 -0.65
CA GLN A 221 1.88 -17.37 -0.36
C GLN A 221 0.86 -16.86 -1.39
N ASP A 222 -0.16 -17.68 -1.62
CA ASP A 222 -1.34 -17.31 -2.41
C ASP A 222 -2.11 -16.19 -1.72
N SER A 223 -1.60 -14.98 -1.82
CA SER A 223 -2.12 -13.77 -1.18
C SER A 223 -1.97 -12.57 -2.10
N ARG A 224 -2.73 -11.53 -1.84
CA ARG A 224 -2.58 -10.24 -2.52
C ARG A 224 -1.26 -9.58 -2.15
N HIS A 225 -0.72 -8.78 -3.07
CA HIS A 225 0.48 -7.98 -2.83
C HIS A 225 0.21 -6.52 -3.14
N THR A 226 0.51 -5.66 -2.18
CA THR A 226 0.53 -4.21 -2.39
C THR A 226 1.90 -3.79 -2.89
N VAL A 227 1.95 -3.08 -4.01
CA VAL A 227 3.19 -2.66 -4.66
C VAL A 227 3.15 -1.15 -4.90
N LEU A 228 4.23 -0.47 -4.55
CA LEU A 228 4.53 0.88 -5.00
C LEU A 228 5.60 0.81 -6.08
N ALA A 229 5.35 1.44 -7.22
CA ALA A 229 6.33 1.52 -8.30
C ALA A 229 6.46 2.94 -8.81
N MET A 230 7.62 3.28 -9.35
CA MET A 230 7.89 4.58 -9.96
C MET A 230 8.40 4.41 -11.38
N ASP A 231 8.01 5.34 -12.23
CA ASP A 231 8.49 5.36 -13.61
C ASP A 231 9.52 6.48 -13.86
N GLU A 232 10.07 6.47 -15.07
CA GLU A 232 11.04 7.47 -15.53
C GLU A 232 10.52 8.92 -15.52
N LEU A 233 9.18 9.11 -15.52
CA LEU A 233 8.50 10.43 -15.46
C LEU A 233 8.13 10.85 -14.03
N ASN A 234 8.62 10.16 -13.01
CA ASN A 234 8.28 10.40 -11.60
C ASN A 234 6.85 10.10 -11.20
N ARG A 235 6.06 9.41 -12.01
CA ARG A 235 4.73 9.01 -11.62
C ARG A 235 4.82 7.84 -10.64
N LEU A 236 3.96 7.86 -9.65
CA LEU A 236 3.84 6.79 -8.66
C LEU A 236 2.69 5.87 -9.07
N TYR A 237 2.97 4.58 -9.12
CA TYR A 237 1.98 3.53 -9.27
C TYR A 237 1.71 2.91 -7.90
N ILE A 238 0.45 2.85 -7.55
CA ILE A 238 -0.06 2.19 -6.35
C ILE A 238 -0.88 1.00 -6.84
N LEU A 239 -0.35 -0.21 -6.68
CA LEU A 239 -0.89 -1.40 -7.30
C LEU A 239 -1.23 -2.46 -6.25
N VAL A 240 -2.31 -3.20 -6.47
CA VAL A 240 -2.60 -4.44 -5.75
C VAL A 240 -2.65 -5.57 -6.76
N PHE A 241 -1.73 -6.52 -6.61
CA PHE A 241 -1.74 -7.78 -7.32
C PHE A 241 -2.61 -8.78 -6.56
N GLU A 242 -3.46 -9.49 -7.27
CA GLU A 242 -4.38 -10.48 -6.71
C GLU A 242 -3.66 -11.73 -6.21
N SER A 243 -4.38 -12.57 -5.49
CA SER A 243 -3.89 -13.85 -4.99
C SER A 243 -3.32 -14.72 -6.12
N GLY A 244 -2.23 -15.45 -5.83
CA GLY A 244 -1.53 -16.29 -6.81
C GLY A 244 -0.40 -15.60 -7.56
N ALA A 245 -0.19 -14.29 -7.38
CA ALA A 245 0.97 -13.58 -7.90
C ALA A 245 2.09 -13.58 -6.85
N ASN A 246 3.15 -14.35 -7.08
CA ASN A 246 4.39 -14.22 -6.30
C ASN A 246 5.27 -13.08 -6.82
N LEU A 247 6.35 -12.74 -6.11
CA LEU A 247 7.21 -11.62 -6.49
C LEU A 247 7.84 -11.78 -7.89
N SER A 248 8.13 -13.00 -8.34
CA SER A 248 8.63 -13.28 -9.69
C SER A 248 7.59 -12.92 -10.76
N LYS A 249 6.35 -13.38 -10.60
CA LYS A 249 5.23 -13.06 -11.51
C LYS A 249 4.90 -11.57 -11.52
N ILE A 250 4.98 -10.91 -10.35
CA ILE A 250 4.81 -9.47 -10.23
C ILE A 250 5.90 -8.74 -11.01
N SER A 251 7.16 -9.12 -10.83
CA SER A 251 8.30 -8.57 -11.57
C SER A 251 8.13 -8.76 -13.07
N GLU A 252 7.75 -9.95 -13.52
CA GLU A 252 7.46 -10.24 -14.92
C GLU A 252 6.33 -9.35 -15.46
N SER A 253 5.23 -9.21 -14.72
CA SER A 253 4.11 -8.35 -15.12
C SER A 253 4.51 -6.89 -15.26
N LEU A 254 5.25 -6.35 -14.27
CA LEU A 254 5.72 -4.96 -14.29
C LEU A 254 6.69 -4.65 -15.42
N ARG A 255 7.46 -5.65 -15.89
CA ARG A 255 8.42 -5.50 -16.98
C ARG A 255 7.85 -5.83 -18.36
N GLY A 256 6.85 -6.71 -18.40
CA GLY A 256 6.30 -7.25 -19.65
C GLY A 256 5.03 -6.57 -20.15
N LYS A 257 4.27 -5.90 -19.30
CA LYS A 257 3.02 -5.26 -19.70
C LYS A 257 3.25 -3.83 -20.19
N ARG A 258 2.58 -3.46 -21.29
CA ARG A 258 2.69 -2.13 -21.91
C ARG A 258 2.34 -1.01 -20.92
N GLU A 259 1.35 -1.22 -20.07
CA GLU A 259 0.89 -0.27 -19.05
C GLU A 259 1.99 0.09 -18.05
N PHE A 260 2.97 -0.78 -17.87
CA PHE A 260 4.07 -0.66 -16.93
C PHE A 260 5.44 -0.47 -17.60
N SER A 261 5.50 -0.34 -18.92
CA SER A 261 6.75 -0.34 -19.70
C SER A 261 7.77 0.73 -19.31
N ARG A 262 7.36 1.74 -18.55
CA ARG A 262 8.22 2.84 -18.06
C ARG A 262 8.63 2.71 -16.61
N ILE A 263 8.18 1.67 -15.91
CA ILE A 263 8.53 1.46 -14.50
C ILE A 263 10.01 1.14 -14.40
N THR A 264 10.71 1.91 -13.58
CA THR A 264 12.14 1.73 -13.28
C THR A 264 12.37 1.07 -11.94
N ASP A 265 11.50 1.33 -10.97
CA ASP A 265 11.67 0.87 -9.60
C ASP A 265 10.34 0.42 -9.00
N ALA A 266 10.36 -0.65 -8.23
CA ALA A 266 9.19 -1.18 -7.55
C ALA A 266 9.55 -1.87 -6.23
N VAL A 267 8.74 -1.61 -5.22
CA VAL A 267 8.83 -2.23 -3.89
C VAL A 267 7.46 -2.78 -3.49
N PHE A 268 7.43 -3.86 -2.73
CA PHE A 268 6.19 -4.31 -2.12
C PHE A 268 6.06 -3.79 -0.67
N LEU A 269 4.84 -3.59 -0.23
CA LEU A 269 4.45 -3.25 1.13
C LEU A 269 3.68 -4.40 1.77
N ASP A 270 2.98 -4.12 2.87
CA ASP A 270 2.11 -5.09 3.52
C ASP A 270 1.03 -5.60 2.55
N GLY A 271 0.85 -6.91 2.54
CA GLY A 271 0.01 -7.61 1.58
C GLY A 271 -1.11 -8.43 2.23
N GLY A 272 -1.60 -9.42 1.51
CA GLY A 272 -2.64 -10.33 1.98
C GLY A 272 -3.96 -9.61 2.24
N SER A 273 -4.53 -9.82 3.42
CA SER A 273 -5.77 -9.16 3.85
C SER A 273 -5.64 -7.66 4.09
N SER A 274 -4.42 -7.13 4.13
CA SER A 274 -4.16 -5.70 4.27
C SER A 274 -4.31 -4.95 2.94
N SER A 275 -4.17 -5.64 1.80
CA SER A 275 -4.23 -5.01 0.47
C SER A 275 -5.61 -4.46 0.17
N THR A 276 -5.76 -3.15 0.23
CA THR A 276 -7.00 -2.42 0.04
C THR A 276 -6.71 -1.06 -0.56
N ILE A 277 -7.49 -0.64 -1.57
CA ILE A 277 -7.43 0.72 -2.14
C ILE A 277 -8.82 1.32 -2.04
N VAL A 278 -8.90 2.50 -1.44
CA VAL A 278 -10.09 3.35 -1.40
C VAL A 278 -9.89 4.53 -2.33
N VAL A 279 -10.90 4.84 -3.15
CA VAL A 279 -10.90 5.98 -4.08
C VAL A 279 -12.25 6.66 -4.00
N MET A 280 -12.28 7.96 -3.70
CA MET A 280 -13.52 8.76 -3.62
C MET A 280 -14.59 8.13 -2.71
N GLY A 281 -14.16 7.49 -1.60
CA GLY A 281 -15.05 6.83 -0.67
C GLY A 281 -15.61 5.46 -1.12
N LYS A 282 -15.07 4.88 -2.18
CA LYS A 282 -15.41 3.56 -2.68
C LYS A 282 -14.19 2.66 -2.72
N TYR A 283 -14.39 1.35 -2.67
CA TYR A 283 -13.29 0.41 -2.86
C TYR A 283 -12.96 0.25 -4.35
N LEU A 284 -11.75 0.61 -4.76
CA LEU A 284 -11.15 0.14 -6.02
C LEU A 284 -10.66 -1.30 -5.86
N VAL A 285 -10.06 -1.59 -4.70
CA VAL A 285 -9.73 -2.95 -4.26
C VAL A 285 -10.32 -3.14 -2.86
N ALA A 286 -11.35 -3.96 -2.77
CA ALA A 286 -12.02 -4.24 -1.50
C ALA A 286 -11.17 -5.15 -0.60
N PRO A 287 -11.39 -5.14 0.73
CA PRO A 287 -10.75 -6.08 1.66
C PRO A 287 -11.03 -7.53 1.28
N LEU A 288 -10.04 -8.42 1.45
CA LEU A 288 -10.12 -9.82 1.00
C LEU A 288 -11.32 -10.59 1.58
N TYR A 289 -11.77 -10.26 2.78
CA TYR A 289 -12.88 -10.93 3.47
C TYR A 289 -14.07 -9.99 3.72
N LEU A 290 -14.19 -8.89 2.99
CA LEU A 290 -15.18 -7.83 3.23
C LEU A 290 -15.12 -7.24 4.67
N ILE A 291 -14.06 -7.56 5.38
CA ILE A 291 -13.79 -7.02 6.72
C ILE A 291 -12.57 -6.14 6.59
N ASP A 292 -12.79 -4.85 6.64
CA ASP A 292 -11.69 -3.88 6.64
C ASP A 292 -11.00 -3.94 8.00
N LYS A 293 -9.84 -4.59 8.02
CA LYS A 293 -9.10 -4.80 9.27
C LYS A 293 -8.46 -3.51 9.75
N ALA A 294 -8.40 -3.38 11.04
CA ALA A 294 -7.59 -2.36 11.68
C ALA A 294 -6.16 -2.36 11.14
N ARG A 295 -5.66 -1.19 10.80
CA ARG A 295 -4.32 -0.92 10.32
C ARG A 295 -3.71 0.20 11.14
N LEU A 296 -2.40 0.36 11.02
CA LEU A 296 -1.70 1.41 11.74
C LEU A 296 -1.22 2.52 10.82
N SER A 297 -1.20 2.29 9.51
CA SER A 297 -0.71 3.27 8.54
C SER A 297 -1.29 3.07 7.15
N ALA A 298 -1.28 4.16 6.39
CA ALA A 298 -1.65 4.21 5.00
C ALA A 298 -0.83 5.26 4.25
N LEU A 299 -0.91 5.24 2.92
CA LEU A 299 -0.53 6.34 2.06
C LEU A 299 -1.81 6.99 1.54
N PHE A 300 -2.02 8.25 1.88
CA PHE A 300 -3.15 9.06 1.43
C PHE A 300 -2.76 9.88 0.20
N VAL A 301 -3.69 10.04 -0.71
CA VAL A 301 -3.56 10.82 -1.94
C VAL A 301 -4.50 12.01 -1.89
N PHE A 302 -3.99 13.19 -2.16
CA PHE A 302 -4.74 14.44 -2.16
C PHE A 302 -4.58 15.12 -3.51
N LYS A 303 -5.65 15.65 -4.09
CA LYS A 303 -5.55 16.56 -5.24
C LYS A 303 -4.90 17.86 -4.81
N LEU A 304 -4.08 18.41 -5.69
CA LEU A 304 -3.57 19.77 -5.54
C LEU A 304 -4.63 20.79 -6.00
N PRO A 305 -4.64 22.02 -5.45
CA PRO A 305 -5.46 23.08 -5.98
C PRO A 305 -5.05 23.35 -7.45
N PRO A 306 -5.99 23.77 -8.30
CA PRO A 306 -5.68 24.17 -9.66
C PRO A 306 -4.56 25.23 -9.66
N ILE A 307 -3.59 25.08 -10.56
CA ILE A 307 -2.54 26.08 -10.72
C ILE A 307 -3.23 27.33 -11.24
N SER A 308 -3.38 28.36 -10.41
CA SER A 308 -3.83 29.67 -10.88
C SER A 308 -2.72 30.25 -11.77
N HIS A 309 -2.92 30.20 -13.08
CA HIS A 309 -2.10 30.98 -13.98
C HIS A 309 -2.37 32.47 -13.69
N LYS A 310 -1.52 33.07 -12.87
CA LYS A 310 -1.47 34.52 -12.72
C LYS A 310 -0.67 35.13 -13.87
#